data_b5b54c92473ef1c2f51df3c85fe8f05a
#
_entry.id   b5b54c92473ef1c2f51df3c85fe8f05a
#
_cell.length_a   1.000
_cell.length_b   1.000
_cell.length_c   1.000
_cell.angle_alpha   90.00
_cell.angle_beta   90.00
_cell.angle_gamma   90.00
#
_symmetry.space_group_name_H-M   'P 1'
#
loop_
_entity.id
_entity.type
_entity.pdbx_description
1 polymer ?
#
loop_
_entity_poly.entity_id
_entity_poly.type
_entity_poly.pdbx_seq_one_letter_code
_entity_poly.pdbx_strand_id
1 'polypeptide(L)'
;MFIRLEELRKLRGSEQVAAVCYRIGNSGIEFLLVQTRRGRWTFPKGSVESGLTHAQAAALEAFEEAGVHGRIEETAFARYIRTTPGYNRHSSEIEIVIHAHLCEVSRQVRPEEENRNPRWFSAEKAKRRLREDRATDYGDDLAQIVDRAVARIQRHYRADHRTRKPFRTAEIIEINNLRLPSGRLKALGRGKKKSRSSP
;
A
#
# COMPACT_ATOMS: atom_id res chain seq x y z
N MET A 1 -23.85 20.24 18.98
CA MET A 1 -22.53 19.71 19.29
C MET A 1 -21.64 20.04 18.09
N PHE A 2 -20.71 21.01 18.19
CA PHE A 2 -19.85 21.41 17.10
C PHE A 2 -18.53 20.62 17.19
N ILE A 3 -18.29 19.73 16.26
CA ILE A 3 -17.02 19.02 16.14
C ILE A 3 -16.00 20.00 15.50
N ARG A 4 -14.88 20.26 16.17
CA ARG A 4 -13.86 21.16 15.63
C ARG A 4 -13.17 20.54 14.41
N LEU A 5 -12.89 21.34 13.39
CA LEU A 5 -12.20 20.92 12.15
C LEU A 5 -10.88 20.17 12.41
N GLU A 6 -10.19 20.49 13.52
CA GLU A 6 -8.98 19.79 13.95
C GLU A 6 -9.24 18.37 14.43
N GLU A 7 -10.39 18.10 15.07
CA GLU A 7 -10.80 16.76 15.49
C GLU A 7 -11.18 15.90 14.28
N LEU A 8 -11.84 16.49 13.28
CA LEU A 8 -12.12 15.82 12.00
C LEU A 8 -10.83 15.53 11.22
N ARG A 9 -9.81 16.40 11.29
CA ARG A 9 -8.49 16.14 10.70
C ARG A 9 -7.74 15.01 11.44
N LYS A 10 -7.87 14.91 12.76
CA LYS A 10 -7.32 13.79 13.56
C LYS A 10 -7.99 12.46 13.22
N LEU A 11 -9.32 12.46 13.06
CA LEU A 11 -10.06 11.27 12.62
C LEU A 11 -9.71 10.83 11.20
N ARG A 12 -9.48 11.76 10.27
CA ARG A 12 -9.00 11.46 8.91
C ARG A 12 -7.57 10.91 8.88
N GLY A 13 -6.74 11.23 9.87
CA GLY A 13 -5.37 10.71 9.97
C GLY A 13 -5.25 9.30 10.55
N SER A 14 -6.35 8.71 11.04
CA SER A 14 -6.36 7.41 11.70
C SER A 14 -6.54 6.22 10.76
N GLU A 15 -6.85 6.43 9.49
CA GLU A 15 -7.03 5.37 8.51
C GLU A 15 -6.02 5.46 7.37
N GLN A 16 -5.46 4.31 7.03
CA GLN A 16 -4.60 4.13 5.88
C GLN A 16 -5.06 2.91 5.06
N VAL A 17 -4.57 2.83 3.84
CA VAL A 17 -4.77 1.71 2.94
C VAL A 17 -3.44 1.12 2.53
N ALA A 18 -3.41 -0.18 2.26
CA ALA A 18 -2.24 -0.88 1.75
C ALA A 18 -2.63 -1.78 0.58
N ALA A 19 -1.82 -1.77 -0.47
CA ALA A 19 -1.93 -2.70 -1.58
C ALA A 19 -1.00 -3.90 -1.34
N VAL A 20 -1.56 -5.07 -1.13
CA VAL A 20 -0.82 -6.33 -1.05
C VAL A 20 -0.67 -6.88 -2.47
N CYS A 21 0.34 -6.35 -3.17
CA CYS A 21 0.59 -6.65 -4.56
C CYS A 21 1.24 -8.02 -4.72
N TYR A 22 0.67 -8.87 -5.59
CA TYR A 22 1.21 -10.19 -5.89
C TYR A 22 1.23 -10.49 -7.37
N ARG A 23 2.05 -11.46 -7.74
CA ARG A 23 2.05 -12.12 -9.04
C ARG A 23 2.30 -13.61 -8.87
N ILE A 24 1.94 -14.39 -9.87
CA ILE A 24 2.32 -15.80 -9.95
C ILE A 24 3.58 -15.89 -10.81
N GLY A 25 4.70 -16.18 -10.17
CA GLY A 25 5.97 -16.46 -10.81
C GLY A 25 6.19 -17.96 -11.03
N ASN A 26 7.33 -18.32 -11.66
CA ASN A 26 7.70 -19.71 -11.92
C ASN A 26 7.84 -20.55 -10.63
N SER A 27 8.20 -19.90 -9.52
CA SER A 27 8.40 -20.56 -8.20
C SER A 27 7.20 -20.42 -7.26
N GLY A 28 6.05 -19.92 -7.74
CA GLY A 28 4.83 -19.73 -6.98
C GLY A 28 4.46 -18.25 -6.75
N ILE A 29 3.72 -17.98 -5.67
CA ILE A 29 3.24 -16.65 -5.36
C ILE A 29 4.40 -15.77 -4.88
N GLU A 30 4.58 -14.62 -5.52
CA GLU A 30 5.53 -13.58 -5.12
C GLU A 30 4.78 -12.31 -4.72
N PHE A 31 5.30 -11.63 -3.69
CA PHE A 31 4.78 -10.37 -3.16
C PHE A 31 5.74 -9.23 -3.43
N LEU A 32 5.20 -8.08 -3.84
CA LEU A 32 5.94 -6.84 -4.01
C LEU A 32 5.98 -6.09 -2.68
N LEU A 33 7.18 -5.75 -2.25
CA LEU A 33 7.39 -4.85 -1.11
C LEU A 33 8.18 -3.63 -1.58
N VAL A 34 7.98 -2.53 -0.86
CA VAL A 34 8.70 -1.27 -1.03
C VAL A 34 9.45 -0.90 0.24
N GLN A 35 10.43 0.00 0.15
CA GLN A 35 11.14 0.50 1.32
C GLN A 35 10.56 1.82 1.81
N THR A 36 10.43 1.95 3.13
CA THR A 36 10.20 3.23 3.77
C THR A 36 11.46 4.09 3.67
N ARG A 37 11.37 5.41 3.97
CA ARG A 37 12.53 6.31 4.06
C ARG A 37 13.62 5.83 5.03
N ARG A 38 13.27 4.98 6.00
CA ARG A 38 14.20 4.37 6.96
C ARG A 38 14.73 3.00 6.51
N GLY A 39 14.49 2.61 5.26
CA GLY A 39 14.96 1.34 4.68
C GLY A 39 14.15 0.09 5.05
N ARG A 40 13.12 0.19 5.90
CA ARG A 40 12.30 -0.97 6.28
C ARG A 40 11.34 -1.36 5.17
N TRP A 41 11.20 -2.66 4.94
CA TRP A 41 10.28 -3.20 3.95
C TRP A 41 8.82 -3.10 4.41
N THR A 42 7.92 -2.77 3.50
CA THR A 42 6.48 -2.65 3.77
C THR A 42 5.69 -2.88 2.48
N PHE A 43 4.38 -3.06 2.59
CA PHE A 43 3.49 -2.95 1.44
C PHE A 43 3.39 -1.49 0.97
N PRO A 44 3.17 -1.21 -0.34
CA PRO A 44 2.75 0.11 -0.81
C PRO A 44 1.53 0.57 -0.02
N LYS A 45 1.56 1.76 0.56
CA LYS A 45 0.50 2.23 1.44
C LYS A 45 0.52 3.73 1.70
N GLY A 46 -0.63 4.29 1.93
CA GLY A 46 -0.77 5.68 2.33
C GLY A 46 -2.13 6.02 2.89
N SER A 47 -2.42 7.29 2.95
CA SER A 47 -3.68 7.81 3.49
C SER A 47 -4.80 7.73 2.46
N VAL A 48 -6.04 7.56 2.93
CA VAL A 48 -7.22 7.65 2.06
C VAL A 48 -7.40 9.10 1.63
N GLU A 49 -7.32 9.34 0.31
CA GLU A 49 -7.57 10.66 -0.25
C GLU A 49 -9.08 10.94 -0.37
N SER A 50 -9.45 12.22 -0.22
CA SER A 50 -10.85 12.64 -0.35
C SER A 50 -11.37 12.32 -1.75
N GLY A 51 -12.52 11.65 -1.82
CA GLY A 51 -13.17 11.29 -3.09
C GLY A 51 -12.73 9.94 -3.66
N LEU A 52 -11.76 9.24 -3.03
CA LEU A 52 -11.38 7.88 -3.41
C LEU A 52 -11.99 6.86 -2.46
N THR A 53 -12.36 5.69 -2.99
CA THR A 53 -12.61 4.52 -2.16
C THR A 53 -11.28 3.99 -1.59
N HIS A 54 -11.34 3.14 -0.55
CA HIS A 54 -10.13 2.52 0.01
C HIS A 54 -9.33 1.75 -1.04
N ALA A 55 -10.01 1.00 -1.91
CA ALA A 55 -9.36 0.25 -2.98
C ALA A 55 -8.70 1.18 -4.02
N GLN A 56 -9.37 2.29 -4.38
CA GLN A 56 -8.79 3.27 -5.30
C GLN A 56 -7.56 3.95 -4.70
N ALA A 57 -7.61 4.32 -3.41
CA ALA A 57 -6.46 4.88 -2.72
C ALA A 57 -5.30 3.86 -2.62
N ALA A 58 -5.57 2.58 -2.31
CA ALA A 58 -4.56 1.54 -2.28
C ALA A 58 -3.95 1.29 -3.68
N ALA A 59 -4.77 1.34 -4.74
CA ALA A 59 -4.30 1.23 -6.11
C ALA A 59 -3.39 2.38 -6.51
N LEU A 60 -3.71 3.60 -6.08
CA LEU A 60 -2.89 4.80 -6.31
C LEU A 60 -1.53 4.67 -5.63
N GLU A 61 -1.49 4.26 -4.36
CA GLU A 61 -0.25 4.02 -3.63
C GLU A 61 0.62 2.92 -4.29
N ALA A 62 -0.02 1.85 -4.81
CA ALA A 62 0.69 0.81 -5.56
C ALA A 62 1.33 1.34 -6.85
N PHE A 63 0.64 2.26 -7.52
CA PHE A 63 1.17 2.90 -8.72
C PHE A 63 2.30 3.89 -8.37
N GLU A 64 2.09 4.82 -7.44
CA GLU A 64 3.06 5.86 -7.08
C GLU A 64 4.34 5.26 -6.46
N GLU A 65 4.21 4.34 -5.50
CA GLU A 65 5.33 3.76 -4.75
C GLU A 65 6.03 2.60 -5.47
N ALA A 66 5.32 1.87 -6.34
CA ALA A 66 5.84 0.64 -6.93
C ALA A 66 5.67 0.52 -8.46
N GLY A 67 5.03 1.47 -9.13
CA GLY A 67 4.78 1.45 -10.57
C GLY A 67 3.85 0.31 -11.01
N VAL A 68 2.95 -0.14 -10.15
CA VAL A 68 2.08 -1.29 -10.39
C VAL A 68 0.88 -0.90 -11.25
N HIS A 69 0.61 -1.74 -12.27
CA HIS A 69 -0.65 -1.82 -12.98
C HIS A 69 -1.24 -3.21 -12.77
N GLY A 70 -2.56 -3.30 -12.58
CA GLY A 70 -3.19 -4.59 -12.33
C GLY A 70 -4.62 -4.46 -11.86
N ARG A 71 -5.09 -5.46 -11.13
CA ARG A 71 -6.45 -5.57 -10.60
C ARG A 71 -6.41 -5.59 -9.09
N ILE A 72 -7.15 -4.70 -8.44
CA ILE A 72 -7.25 -4.63 -6.99
C ILE A 72 -8.66 -5.00 -6.53
N GLU A 73 -8.75 -5.78 -5.45
CA GLU A 73 -10.03 -6.12 -4.85
C GLU A 73 -10.63 -4.89 -4.16
N GLU A 74 -11.92 -4.63 -4.39
CA GLU A 74 -12.62 -3.50 -3.80
C GLU A 74 -12.76 -3.64 -2.28
N THR A 75 -13.01 -4.87 -1.80
CA THR A 75 -13.11 -5.15 -0.37
C THR A 75 -11.76 -5.48 0.23
N ALA A 76 -11.40 -4.81 1.31
CA ALA A 76 -10.21 -5.15 2.09
C ALA A 76 -10.32 -6.58 2.62
N PHE A 77 -9.31 -7.42 2.35
CA PHE A 77 -9.30 -8.82 2.81
C PHE A 77 -8.76 -8.96 4.23
N ALA A 78 -8.08 -7.93 4.74
CA ALA A 78 -7.55 -7.89 6.10
C ALA A 78 -7.40 -6.44 6.60
N ARG A 79 -7.20 -6.31 7.91
CA ARG A 79 -6.85 -5.06 8.58
C ARG A 79 -5.75 -5.33 9.58
N TYR A 80 -4.89 -4.33 9.81
CA TYR A 80 -3.86 -4.36 10.85
C TYR A 80 -3.67 -2.96 11.44
N ILE A 81 -3.10 -2.89 12.63
CA ILE A 81 -2.92 -1.65 13.37
C ILE A 81 -1.44 -1.30 13.40
N ARG A 82 -1.15 -0.02 13.19
CA ARG A 82 0.17 0.54 13.40
C ARG A 82 0.10 1.60 14.48
N THR A 83 0.82 1.39 15.56
CA THR A 83 0.98 2.38 16.62
C THR A 83 2.11 3.34 16.26
N THR A 84 1.88 4.63 16.43
CA THR A 84 2.88 5.69 16.26
C THR A 84 2.91 6.59 17.48
N PRO A 85 4.09 7.15 17.85
CA PRO A 85 4.14 8.16 18.90
C PRO A 85 3.23 9.34 18.58
N GLY A 86 2.54 9.86 19.59
CA GLY A 86 1.74 11.06 19.46
C GLY A 86 2.59 12.30 19.10
N TYR A 87 1.94 13.35 18.65
CA TYR A 87 2.61 14.58 18.17
C TYR A 87 3.39 15.33 19.22
N ASN A 88 3.07 15.17 20.52
CA ASN A 88 3.72 15.82 21.64
C ASN A 88 4.22 14.79 22.64
N ARG A 89 5.24 15.14 23.46
CA ARG A 89 5.80 14.28 24.51
C ARG A 89 4.78 13.81 25.57
N HIS A 90 3.61 14.44 25.62
CA HIS A 90 2.49 14.11 26.54
C HIS A 90 1.27 13.54 25.82
N SER A 91 1.32 13.30 24.51
CA SER A 91 0.22 12.69 23.78
C SER A 91 0.35 11.17 23.82
N SER A 92 -0.77 10.50 24.05
CA SER A 92 -0.90 9.06 23.92
C SER A 92 -0.48 8.60 22.51
N GLU A 93 -0.07 7.36 22.40
CA GLU A 93 0.18 6.71 21.13
C GLU A 93 -1.06 6.80 20.22
N ILE A 94 -0.82 6.94 18.93
CA ILE A 94 -1.88 7.01 17.92
C ILE A 94 -1.92 5.67 17.21
N GLU A 95 -3.06 5.01 17.26
CA GLU A 95 -3.36 3.82 16.47
C GLU A 95 -3.89 4.21 15.09
N ILE A 96 -3.25 3.66 14.06
CA ILE A 96 -3.66 3.83 12.66
C ILE A 96 -4.14 2.48 12.15
N VAL A 97 -5.42 2.41 11.77
CA VAL A 97 -5.99 1.22 11.13
C VAL A 97 -5.59 1.22 9.66
N ILE A 98 -5.05 0.11 9.18
CA ILE A 98 -4.63 -0.04 7.79
C ILE A 98 -5.48 -1.13 7.13
N HIS A 99 -6.20 -0.75 6.08
CA HIS A 99 -7.04 -1.65 5.29
C HIS A 99 -6.20 -2.25 4.15
N ALA A 100 -6.01 -3.56 4.16
CA ALA A 100 -5.20 -4.28 3.19
C ALA A 100 -6.06 -4.81 2.05
N HIS A 101 -5.77 -4.37 0.82
CA HIS A 101 -6.43 -4.80 -0.41
C HIS A 101 -5.51 -5.70 -1.22
N LEU A 102 -6.02 -6.82 -1.72
CA LEU A 102 -5.27 -7.73 -2.57
C LEU A 102 -5.18 -7.17 -3.98
N CYS A 103 -3.98 -7.13 -4.55
CA CYS A 103 -3.72 -6.56 -5.87
C CYS A 103 -2.95 -7.54 -6.74
N GLU A 104 -3.59 -8.07 -7.79
CA GLU A 104 -2.93 -8.88 -8.80
C GLU A 104 -2.24 -8.00 -9.83
N VAL A 105 -0.93 -8.14 -9.95
CA VAL A 105 -0.10 -7.29 -10.82
C VAL A 105 -0.02 -7.88 -12.22
N SER A 106 -0.46 -7.12 -13.22
CA SER A 106 -0.34 -7.48 -14.63
C SER A 106 0.92 -6.91 -15.27
N ARG A 107 1.35 -5.72 -14.83
CA ARG A 107 2.54 -5.03 -15.34
C ARG A 107 3.15 -4.14 -14.26
N GLN A 108 4.47 -3.95 -14.31
CA GLN A 108 5.19 -3.01 -13.47
C GLN A 108 6.02 -2.07 -14.35
N VAL A 109 5.94 -0.77 -14.06
CA VAL A 109 6.73 0.28 -14.69
C VAL A 109 7.62 0.96 -13.64
N ARG A 110 8.38 1.98 -14.05
CA ARG A 110 9.14 2.79 -13.08
C ARG A 110 8.17 3.51 -12.14
N PRO A 111 8.35 3.43 -10.81
CA PRO A 111 7.51 4.13 -9.85
C PRO A 111 7.70 5.65 -9.95
N GLU A 112 6.68 6.42 -9.58
CA GLU A 112 6.78 7.88 -9.47
C GLU A 112 7.66 8.29 -8.28
N GLU A 113 7.60 7.55 -7.17
CA GLU A 113 8.43 7.76 -6.00
C GLU A 113 9.75 6.98 -6.12
N GLU A 114 10.83 7.63 -6.56
CA GLU A 114 12.12 7.01 -6.89
C GLU A 114 12.80 6.27 -5.72
N ASN A 115 12.55 6.67 -4.46
CA ASN A 115 13.26 6.15 -3.29
C ASN A 115 12.57 4.96 -2.61
N ARG A 116 11.62 4.29 -3.27
CA ARG A 116 10.85 3.19 -2.69
C ARG A 116 11.44 1.81 -2.91
N ASN A 117 12.36 1.66 -3.86
CA ASN A 117 13.08 0.42 -4.16
C ASN A 117 12.16 -0.82 -4.22
N PRO A 118 11.13 -0.87 -5.08
CA PRO A 118 10.19 -1.98 -5.15
C PRO A 118 10.90 -3.28 -5.52
N ARG A 119 10.63 -4.37 -4.78
CA ARG A 119 11.22 -5.68 -5.01
C ARG A 119 10.22 -6.81 -4.79
N TRP A 120 10.38 -7.87 -5.58
CA TRP A 120 9.60 -9.10 -5.50
C TRP A 120 10.25 -10.10 -4.54
N PHE A 121 9.45 -10.76 -3.73
CA PHE A 121 9.88 -11.76 -2.76
C PHE A 121 8.90 -12.94 -2.77
N SER A 122 9.40 -14.17 -2.63
CA SER A 122 8.54 -15.29 -2.27
C SER A 122 7.83 -15.02 -0.94
N ALA A 123 6.71 -15.70 -0.67
CA ALA A 123 5.91 -15.48 0.54
C ALA A 123 6.77 -15.55 1.82
N GLU A 124 7.62 -16.59 1.96
CA GLU A 124 8.48 -16.76 3.13
C GLU A 124 9.52 -15.65 3.26
N LYS A 125 10.10 -15.21 2.14
CA LYS A 125 11.07 -14.11 2.16
C LYS A 125 10.40 -12.79 2.46
N ALA A 126 9.18 -12.54 1.94
CA ALA A 126 8.39 -11.36 2.26
C ALA A 126 8.09 -11.27 3.77
N LYS A 127 7.63 -12.36 4.38
CA LYS A 127 7.38 -12.43 5.84
C LYS A 127 8.63 -12.10 6.65
N ARG A 128 9.79 -12.64 6.29
CA ARG A 128 11.07 -12.30 6.97
C ARG A 128 11.38 -10.80 6.84
N ARG A 129 11.31 -10.26 5.61
CA ARG A 129 11.59 -8.85 5.34
C ARG A 129 10.65 -7.89 6.08
N LEU A 130 9.39 -8.29 6.24
CA LEU A 130 8.39 -7.52 6.97
C LEU A 130 8.63 -7.51 8.49
N ARG A 131 9.34 -8.49 9.04
CA ARG A 131 9.73 -8.55 10.47
C ARG A 131 10.99 -7.77 10.78
N GLU A 132 11.87 -7.56 9.81
CA GLU A 132 13.16 -6.89 10.01
C GLU A 132 12.99 -5.48 10.60
N ASP A 133 13.78 -5.17 11.62
CA ASP A 133 13.87 -3.85 12.30
C ASP A 133 12.53 -3.31 12.83
N ARG A 134 11.67 -4.20 13.33
CA ARG A 134 10.36 -3.86 13.91
C ARG A 134 10.16 -4.49 15.28
N ALA A 135 9.20 -3.92 16.04
CA ALA A 135 8.62 -4.62 17.18
C ALA A 135 8.00 -5.95 16.72
N THR A 136 8.18 -7.00 17.51
CA THR A 136 7.79 -8.37 17.17
C THR A 136 6.32 -8.43 16.76
N ASP A 137 5.43 -7.87 17.57
CA ASP A 137 3.99 -7.92 17.34
C ASP A 137 3.58 -7.33 16.00
N TYR A 138 4.10 -6.12 15.68
CA TYR A 138 3.80 -5.47 14.41
C TYR A 138 4.42 -6.20 13.20
N GLY A 139 5.61 -6.77 13.36
CA GLY A 139 6.24 -7.59 12.34
C GLY A 139 5.46 -8.87 12.07
N ASP A 140 4.91 -9.49 13.11
CA ASP A 140 4.10 -10.69 13.00
C ASP A 140 2.73 -10.40 12.38
N ASP A 141 2.09 -9.28 12.71
CA ASP A 141 0.86 -8.83 12.06
C ASP A 141 1.06 -8.71 10.54
N LEU A 142 2.13 -8.05 10.10
CA LEU A 142 2.45 -7.93 8.67
C LEU A 142 2.71 -9.28 8.00
N ALA A 143 3.37 -10.21 8.69
CA ALA A 143 3.59 -11.55 8.19
C ALA A 143 2.28 -12.33 8.07
N GLN A 144 1.36 -12.19 9.02
CA GLN A 144 0.02 -12.79 8.94
C GLN A 144 -0.78 -12.26 7.75
N ILE A 145 -0.61 -10.98 7.36
CA ILE A 145 -1.23 -10.45 6.14
C ILE A 145 -0.78 -11.25 4.91
N VAL A 146 0.52 -11.60 4.81
CA VAL A 146 1.03 -12.45 3.72
C VAL A 146 0.36 -13.83 3.74
N ASP A 147 0.26 -14.48 4.91
CA ASP A 147 -0.37 -15.80 5.02
C ASP A 147 -1.85 -15.77 4.63
N ARG A 148 -2.59 -14.74 5.06
CA ARG A 148 -4.00 -14.52 4.66
C ARG A 148 -4.13 -14.27 3.15
N ALA A 149 -3.20 -13.50 2.56
CA ALA A 149 -3.17 -13.26 1.13
C ALA A 149 -2.93 -14.55 0.35
N VAL A 150 -1.95 -15.37 0.74
CA VAL A 150 -1.68 -16.69 0.13
C VAL A 150 -2.92 -17.57 0.17
N ALA A 151 -3.57 -17.69 1.33
CA ALA A 151 -4.78 -18.50 1.49
C ALA A 151 -5.94 -17.99 0.61
N ARG A 152 -6.08 -16.65 0.45
CA ARG A 152 -7.09 -16.04 -0.40
C ARG A 152 -6.82 -16.29 -1.89
N ILE A 153 -5.57 -16.07 -2.34
CA ILE A 153 -5.14 -16.33 -3.71
C ILE A 153 -5.38 -17.79 -4.07
N GLN A 154 -4.97 -18.73 -3.23
CA GLN A 154 -5.17 -20.17 -3.47
C GLN A 154 -6.63 -20.56 -3.56
N ARG A 155 -7.52 -19.94 -2.77
CA ARG A 155 -8.98 -20.17 -2.87
C ARG A 155 -9.53 -19.68 -4.22
N HIS A 156 -9.12 -18.52 -4.69
CA HIS A 156 -9.52 -17.98 -5.98
C HIS A 156 -9.08 -18.88 -7.12
N TYR A 157 -7.82 -19.34 -7.12
CA TYR A 157 -7.31 -20.28 -8.13
C TYR A 157 -8.09 -21.59 -8.17
N ARG A 158 -8.42 -22.16 -7.01
CA ARG A 158 -9.22 -23.40 -6.95
C ARG A 158 -10.65 -23.21 -7.44
N ALA A 159 -11.26 -22.07 -7.17
CA ALA A 159 -12.60 -21.75 -7.64
C ALA A 159 -12.63 -21.57 -9.17
N ASP A 160 -11.64 -20.89 -9.74
CA ASP A 160 -11.51 -20.62 -11.18
C ASP A 160 -11.33 -21.94 -11.98
N HIS A 161 -10.49 -22.84 -11.47
CA HIS A 161 -10.31 -24.16 -12.10
C HIS A 161 -11.56 -25.05 -12.05
N ARG A 162 -12.47 -24.85 -11.08
CA ARG A 162 -13.73 -25.60 -10.97
C ARG A 162 -14.84 -25.04 -11.85
N THR A 163 -14.89 -23.74 -12.09
CA THR A 163 -16.08 -23.08 -12.69
C THR A 163 -15.87 -22.58 -14.11
N ARG A 164 -14.63 -22.52 -14.63
CA ARG A 164 -14.28 -21.90 -15.93
C ARG A 164 -14.89 -20.49 -16.14
N LYS A 165 -15.31 -19.81 -15.08
CA LYS A 165 -15.86 -18.45 -15.18
C LYS A 165 -14.79 -17.45 -14.74
N PRO A 166 -14.50 -16.43 -15.55
CA PRO A 166 -13.61 -15.35 -15.13
C PRO A 166 -14.22 -14.65 -13.91
N PHE A 167 -13.33 -14.11 -13.05
CA PHE A 167 -13.68 -13.33 -11.88
C PHE A 167 -14.96 -12.50 -12.07
N ARG A 168 -15.85 -12.50 -11.09
CA ARG A 168 -16.99 -11.59 -11.06
C ARG A 168 -16.50 -10.16 -11.12
N THR A 169 -16.75 -9.49 -12.22
CA THR A 169 -16.25 -8.15 -12.61
C THR A 169 -16.65 -7.03 -11.64
N ALA A 170 -17.58 -7.27 -10.71
CA ALA A 170 -18.14 -6.26 -9.81
C ALA A 170 -17.28 -5.94 -8.57
N GLU A 171 -16.22 -6.72 -8.31
CA GLU A 171 -15.41 -6.59 -7.07
C GLU A 171 -13.95 -6.20 -7.34
N ILE A 172 -13.63 -5.76 -8.56
CA ILE A 172 -12.25 -5.48 -8.98
C ILE A 172 -12.15 -4.12 -9.67
N ILE A 173 -11.19 -3.34 -9.27
CA ILE A 173 -10.85 -2.06 -9.89
C ILE A 173 -9.58 -2.23 -10.74
N GLU A 174 -9.66 -1.85 -12.02
CA GLU A 174 -8.48 -1.80 -12.90
C GLU A 174 -7.66 -0.56 -12.61
N ILE A 175 -6.41 -0.74 -12.21
CA ILE A 175 -5.49 0.38 -11.88
C ILE A 175 -5.20 1.25 -13.12
N ASN A 176 -5.26 0.66 -14.32
CA ASN A 176 -4.98 1.37 -15.58
C ASN A 176 -5.98 2.49 -15.91
N ASN A 177 -7.16 2.48 -15.28
CA ASN A 177 -8.28 3.41 -15.56
C ASN A 177 -8.53 4.41 -14.41
N LEU A 178 -7.66 4.46 -13.41
CA LEU A 178 -7.74 5.48 -12.37
C LEU A 178 -7.48 6.86 -12.99
N ARG A 179 -8.56 7.57 -13.32
CA ARG A 179 -8.48 9.00 -13.59
C ARG A 179 -8.30 9.71 -12.25
N LEU A 180 -7.10 10.19 -12.00
CA LEU A 180 -6.82 11.08 -10.87
C LEU A 180 -7.72 12.32 -11.01
N PRO A 181 -8.39 12.79 -9.95
CA PRO A 181 -9.05 14.08 -9.98
C PRO A 181 -8.02 15.14 -10.37
N SER A 182 -8.30 15.87 -11.46
CA SER A 182 -7.46 16.91 -12.02
C SER A 182 -7.08 17.93 -10.93
N GLY A 183 -5.84 17.87 -10.43
CA GLY A 183 -5.39 18.81 -9.40
C GLY A 183 -4.08 18.54 -8.70
N ARG A 184 -3.39 17.44 -8.96
CA ARG A 184 -2.08 17.20 -8.32
C ARG A 184 -0.92 17.17 -9.31
N LEU A 185 -0.58 18.33 -9.86
CA LEU A 185 0.80 18.65 -10.19
C LEU A 185 1.47 19.10 -8.87
N LYS A 186 2.08 18.19 -8.11
CA LYS A 186 3.03 18.59 -7.08
C LYS A 186 4.13 19.37 -7.79
N ALA A 187 4.25 20.64 -7.47
CA ALA A 187 5.36 21.49 -7.89
C ALA A 187 6.67 20.78 -7.53
N LEU A 188 7.32 20.20 -8.52
CA LEU A 188 8.71 19.77 -8.44
C LEU A 188 9.52 20.98 -8.02
N GLY A 189 10.04 20.96 -6.80
CA GLY A 189 10.85 22.02 -6.23
C GLY A 189 11.96 22.42 -7.19
N ARG A 190 11.87 23.61 -7.76
CA ARG A 190 12.99 24.25 -8.45
C ARG A 190 14.14 24.40 -7.48
N GLY A 191 15.13 23.50 -7.62
CA GLY A 191 16.42 23.66 -6.97
C GLY A 191 17.01 25.00 -7.36
N LYS A 192 17.11 25.92 -6.42
CA LYS A 192 17.88 27.15 -6.55
C LYS A 192 19.34 26.77 -6.76
N LYS A 193 19.83 26.88 -8.01
CA LYS A 193 21.26 26.98 -8.29
C LYS A 193 21.76 28.26 -7.65
N LYS A 194 22.51 28.14 -6.55
CA LYS A 194 23.38 29.22 -6.07
C LYS A 194 24.51 29.37 -7.07
N SER A 195 24.50 30.42 -7.86
CA SER A 195 25.67 30.91 -8.55
C SER A 195 26.65 31.45 -7.51
N ARG A 196 27.80 30.82 -7.35
CA ARG A 196 28.98 31.41 -6.71
C ARG A 196 29.64 32.31 -7.76
N SER A 197 29.53 33.59 -7.61
CA SER A 197 30.45 34.56 -8.16
C SER A 197 31.61 34.68 -7.14
N SER A 198 32.80 34.44 -7.60
CA SER A 198 34.04 34.86 -6.88
C SER A 198 34.72 35.98 -7.65
N PRO A 199 35.39 36.88 -6.92
CA PRO A 199 36.06 38.02 -7.53
C PRO A 199 37.33 37.62 -8.31
#